data_0620cbcfe968f81921c401ef5dec7948
#
_entry.id   0620cbcfe968f81921c401ef5dec7948
#
_cell.length_a   1.000
_cell.length_b   1.000
_cell.length_c   1.000
_cell.angle_alpha   90.00
_cell.angle_beta   90.00
_cell.angle_gamma   90.00
#
_symmetry.space_group_name_H-M   'P 1'
#
loop_
_entity.id
_entity.type
_entity.pdbx_description
1 polymer ?
#
loop_
_entity_poly.entity_id
_entity_poly.type
_entity_poly.pdbx_seq_one_letter_code
_entity_poly.pdbx_strand_id
1 'polypeptide(L)'
;LCAVSCGRRSSRQQTSAAPQMRVFLPAIAPSSLSDDAKRDYLRWHYWDRFDFADTLFIREVDTVQMVEAYVRWIALISDRPTDGAPMDSLMRRASASRPMLDYFTMLAEQVIHDPNSPLRNDEFYIPVLRAVLASPYYDEYERIGPSYDLDMAMQNRIGERANDFRYTLASGATGTLY
;
A
#
# COMPACT_ATOMS: atom_id res chain seq x y z
N LEU A 1 -42.23 -51.58 -38.99
CA LEU A 1 -41.33 -50.52 -39.45
C LEU A 1 -41.28 -49.43 -38.36
N CYS A 2 -40.32 -49.53 -37.38
CA CYS A 2 -40.07 -48.52 -36.35
C CYS A 2 -38.88 -47.70 -36.82
N ALA A 3 -39.08 -46.41 -37.01
CA ALA A 3 -38.03 -45.45 -37.25
C ALA A 3 -37.53 -44.87 -35.90
N VAL A 4 -36.29 -45.17 -35.55
CA VAL A 4 -35.62 -44.60 -34.37
C VAL A 4 -34.97 -43.30 -34.80
N SER A 5 -35.48 -42.17 -34.28
CA SER A 5 -34.92 -40.85 -34.48
C SER A 5 -33.79 -40.63 -33.45
N CYS A 6 -32.54 -40.62 -33.92
CA CYS A 6 -31.37 -40.23 -33.09
C CYS A 6 -31.29 -38.72 -32.95
N GLY A 7 -31.71 -38.21 -31.79
CA GLY A 7 -31.53 -36.83 -31.42
C GLY A 7 -30.05 -36.53 -31.11
N ARG A 8 -29.35 -35.78 -31.92
CA ARG A 8 -28.03 -35.22 -31.64
C ARG A 8 -28.14 -34.18 -30.52
N ARG A 9 -27.72 -34.52 -29.30
CA ARG A 9 -27.43 -33.55 -28.26
C ARG A 9 -26.17 -32.77 -28.64
N SER A 10 -26.38 -31.54 -29.07
CA SER A 10 -25.30 -30.56 -29.25
C SER A 10 -24.81 -30.17 -27.88
N SER A 11 -23.67 -30.71 -27.44
CA SER A 11 -22.96 -30.24 -26.26
C SER A 11 -22.41 -28.85 -26.56
N ARG A 12 -23.07 -27.81 -26.04
CA ARG A 12 -22.47 -26.48 -25.94
C ARG A 12 -21.23 -26.61 -25.09
N GLN A 13 -20.06 -26.62 -25.70
CA GLN A 13 -18.80 -26.34 -25.06
C GLN A 13 -18.87 -24.89 -24.52
N GLN A 14 -19.10 -24.71 -23.22
CA GLN A 14 -18.79 -23.50 -22.56
C GLN A 14 -17.26 -23.38 -22.59
N THR A 15 -16.72 -22.63 -23.53
CA THR A 15 -15.38 -22.10 -23.47
C THR A 15 -15.35 -21.14 -22.26
N SER A 16 -14.88 -21.63 -21.14
CA SER A 16 -14.50 -20.78 -20.03
C SER A 16 -13.33 -19.94 -20.54
N ALA A 17 -13.59 -18.67 -20.84
CA ALA A 17 -12.53 -17.70 -21.09
C ALA A 17 -11.63 -17.69 -19.86
N ALA A 18 -10.30 -17.83 -20.09
CA ALA A 18 -9.34 -17.67 -19.02
C ALA A 18 -9.59 -16.32 -18.32
N PRO A 19 -9.51 -16.25 -16.99
CA PRO A 19 -9.70 -15.01 -16.29
C PRO A 19 -8.71 -13.96 -16.85
N GLN A 20 -9.23 -12.90 -17.44
CA GLN A 20 -8.42 -11.79 -17.88
C GLN A 20 -7.93 -11.05 -16.62
N MET A 21 -6.62 -11.10 -16.36
CA MET A 21 -6.01 -10.31 -15.29
C MET A 21 -6.27 -8.83 -15.55
N ARG A 22 -6.74 -8.15 -14.53
CA ARG A 22 -7.01 -6.71 -14.57
C ARG A 22 -5.71 -5.94 -14.36
N VAL A 23 -5.61 -4.74 -14.91
CA VAL A 23 -4.43 -3.89 -14.84
C VAL A 23 -4.83 -2.54 -14.26
N PHE A 24 -4.08 -2.05 -13.30
CA PHE A 24 -4.23 -0.69 -12.80
C PHE A 24 -3.54 0.30 -13.75
N LEU A 25 -4.25 1.35 -14.12
CA LEU A 25 -3.74 2.47 -14.90
C LEU A 25 -3.78 3.74 -14.06
N PRO A 26 -2.64 4.33 -13.70
CA PRO A 26 -2.59 5.55 -12.92
C PRO A 26 -3.21 6.74 -13.66
N ALA A 27 -3.52 7.81 -12.91
CA ALA A 27 -3.94 9.06 -13.51
C ALA A 27 -2.87 9.61 -14.46
N ILE A 28 -3.31 10.37 -15.45
CA ILE A 28 -2.43 11.05 -16.41
C ILE A 28 -2.46 12.55 -16.09
N ALA A 29 -1.28 13.12 -15.86
CA ALA A 29 -1.17 14.55 -15.64
C ALA A 29 -1.53 15.34 -16.93
N PRO A 30 -2.17 16.51 -16.79
CA PRO A 30 -2.46 17.37 -17.93
C PRO A 30 -1.21 17.71 -18.74
N SER A 31 -1.30 17.62 -20.07
CA SER A 31 -0.18 17.85 -20.99
C SER A 31 0.35 19.29 -20.95
N SER A 32 -0.48 20.24 -20.52
CA SER A 32 -0.14 21.67 -20.38
C SER A 32 0.81 21.98 -19.21
N LEU A 33 0.99 21.04 -18.28
CA LEU A 33 1.85 21.23 -17.12
C LEU A 33 3.33 20.99 -17.49
N SER A 34 4.22 21.75 -16.83
CA SER A 34 5.66 21.45 -16.84
C SER A 34 5.94 20.08 -16.20
N ASP A 35 7.13 19.51 -16.43
CA ASP A 35 7.45 18.20 -15.89
C ASP A 35 7.47 18.17 -14.35
N ASP A 36 7.89 19.25 -13.70
CA ASP A 36 7.81 19.37 -12.25
C ASP A 36 6.36 19.45 -11.75
N ALA A 37 5.52 20.25 -12.42
CA ALA A 37 4.11 20.35 -12.10
C ALA A 37 3.34 19.06 -12.37
N LYS A 38 3.74 18.25 -13.38
CA LYS A 38 3.19 16.91 -13.60
C LYS A 38 3.54 15.95 -12.47
N ARG A 39 4.78 16.01 -11.97
CA ARG A 39 5.20 15.23 -10.81
C ARG A 39 4.40 15.60 -9.57
N ASP A 40 4.27 16.90 -9.28
CA ASP A 40 3.46 17.37 -8.15
C ASP A 40 1.99 16.97 -8.28
N TYR A 41 1.43 17.06 -9.48
CA TYR A 41 0.08 16.57 -9.75
C TYR A 41 -0.05 15.08 -9.44
N LEU A 42 0.85 14.23 -9.96
CA LEU A 42 0.78 12.78 -9.78
C LEU A 42 1.03 12.34 -8.33
N ARG A 43 1.70 13.10 -7.49
CA ARG A 43 1.80 12.79 -6.05
C ARG A 43 0.46 12.61 -5.38
N TRP A 44 -0.52 13.45 -5.77
CA TRP A 44 -1.84 13.49 -5.15
C TRP A 44 -2.89 12.73 -5.95
N HIS A 45 -2.75 12.68 -7.27
CA HIS A 45 -3.76 12.20 -8.20
C HIS A 45 -3.46 10.83 -8.80
N TYR A 46 -2.33 10.22 -8.47
CA TYR A 46 -1.90 8.95 -9.06
C TYR A 46 -2.97 7.85 -8.98
N TRP A 47 -3.67 7.78 -7.83
CA TRP A 47 -4.69 6.79 -7.53
C TRP A 47 -6.11 7.21 -7.89
N ASP A 48 -6.34 8.34 -8.55
CA ASP A 48 -7.70 8.85 -8.80
C ASP A 48 -8.52 7.98 -9.74
N ARG A 49 -7.86 7.16 -10.54
CA ARG A 49 -8.53 6.19 -11.43
C ARG A 49 -8.72 4.82 -10.77
N PHE A 50 -8.27 4.63 -9.55
CA PHE A 50 -8.47 3.40 -8.80
C PHE A 50 -9.81 3.44 -8.05
N ASP A 51 -10.66 2.43 -8.30
CA ASP A 51 -11.93 2.28 -7.60
C ASP A 51 -11.72 1.54 -6.27
N PHE A 52 -11.68 2.27 -5.17
CA PHE A 52 -11.52 1.70 -3.82
C PHE A 52 -12.76 0.95 -3.32
N ALA A 53 -13.88 1.00 -4.02
CA ALA A 53 -15.07 0.20 -3.71
C ALA A 53 -15.02 -1.18 -4.39
N ASP A 54 -14.23 -1.34 -5.45
CA ASP A 54 -14.12 -2.58 -6.22
C ASP A 54 -13.16 -3.58 -5.58
N THR A 55 -13.65 -4.33 -4.59
CA THR A 55 -12.85 -5.37 -3.92
C THR A 55 -12.58 -6.60 -4.78
N LEU A 56 -13.24 -6.76 -5.93
CA LEU A 56 -12.91 -7.82 -6.88
C LEU A 56 -11.63 -7.48 -7.63
N PHE A 57 -11.37 -6.20 -7.89
CA PHE A 57 -10.17 -5.75 -8.59
C PHE A 57 -8.91 -6.30 -7.93
N ILE A 58 -8.77 -6.18 -6.62
CA ILE A 58 -7.58 -6.63 -5.88
C ILE A 58 -7.34 -8.15 -5.90
N ARG A 59 -8.36 -8.93 -6.28
CA ARG A 59 -8.24 -10.40 -6.47
C ARG A 59 -7.86 -10.79 -7.90
N GLU A 60 -8.11 -9.93 -8.85
CA GLU A 60 -7.98 -10.20 -10.29
C GLU A 60 -6.85 -9.40 -10.93
N VAL A 61 -6.28 -8.43 -10.20
CA VAL A 61 -5.18 -7.61 -10.70
C VAL A 61 -3.87 -8.41 -10.74
N ASP A 62 -3.04 -8.11 -11.74
CA ASP A 62 -1.66 -8.57 -11.78
C ASP A 62 -0.89 -7.99 -10.60
N THR A 63 -0.49 -8.85 -9.66
CA THR A 63 0.20 -8.46 -8.43
C THR A 63 1.52 -7.77 -8.73
N VAL A 64 2.29 -8.25 -9.71
CA VAL A 64 3.58 -7.65 -10.08
C VAL A 64 3.38 -6.23 -10.60
N GLN A 65 2.43 -6.07 -11.52
CA GLN A 65 2.08 -4.76 -12.08
C GLN A 65 1.61 -3.78 -11.00
N MET A 66 0.87 -4.26 -10.01
CA MET A 66 0.38 -3.42 -8.93
C MET A 66 1.50 -3.00 -7.96
N VAL A 67 2.41 -3.92 -7.63
CA VAL A 67 3.62 -3.59 -6.85
C VAL A 67 4.48 -2.57 -7.59
N GLU A 68 4.71 -2.76 -8.91
CA GLU A 68 5.45 -1.77 -9.71
C GLU A 68 4.76 -0.40 -9.73
N ALA A 69 3.43 -0.37 -9.86
CA ALA A 69 2.67 0.88 -9.80
C ALA A 69 2.84 1.57 -8.44
N TYR A 70 2.79 0.80 -7.35
CA TYR A 70 3.02 1.32 -6.00
C TYR A 70 4.44 1.86 -5.83
N VAL A 71 5.45 1.13 -6.26
CA VAL A 71 6.87 1.56 -6.25
C VAL A 71 7.06 2.87 -7.01
N ARG A 72 6.48 3.00 -8.21
CA ARG A 72 6.54 4.25 -8.99
C ARG A 72 5.91 5.43 -8.24
N TRP A 73 4.80 5.19 -7.56
CA TRP A 73 4.17 6.23 -6.76
C TRP A 73 5.00 6.60 -5.52
N ILE A 74 5.57 5.61 -4.82
CA ILE A 74 6.49 5.87 -3.70
C ILE A 74 7.68 6.73 -4.16
N ALA A 75 8.27 6.45 -5.32
CA ALA A 75 9.33 7.28 -5.88
C ALA A 75 8.88 8.73 -6.12
N LEU A 76 7.64 8.95 -6.58
CA LEU A 76 7.08 10.30 -6.77
C LEU A 76 6.90 11.07 -5.46
N ILE A 77 6.44 10.42 -4.39
CA ILE A 77 6.22 11.08 -3.10
C ILE A 77 7.53 11.27 -2.32
N SER A 78 8.55 10.43 -2.56
CA SER A 78 9.87 10.52 -1.92
C SER A 78 10.74 11.65 -2.47
N ASP A 79 10.42 12.17 -3.64
CA ASP A 79 11.19 13.22 -4.32
C ASP A 79 11.15 14.57 -3.59
N ARG A 80 10.23 14.76 -2.66
CA ARG A 80 10.17 15.91 -1.76
C ARG A 80 9.87 15.46 -0.33
N PRO A 81 10.50 16.07 0.68
CA PRO A 81 10.12 15.85 2.06
C PRO A 81 8.63 16.18 2.22
N THR A 82 7.86 15.20 2.57
CA THR A 82 6.44 15.35 2.91
C THR A 82 6.25 14.76 4.29
N ASP A 83 5.27 15.27 4.98
CA ASP A 83 4.80 14.78 6.28
C ASP A 83 3.97 13.50 6.20
N GLY A 84 4.10 12.73 5.10
CA GLY A 84 3.30 11.54 4.84
C GLY A 84 1.88 11.83 4.31
N ALA A 85 1.52 13.09 4.08
CA ALA A 85 0.15 13.46 3.69
C ALA A 85 -0.39 12.76 2.42
N PRO A 86 0.39 12.50 1.34
CA PRO A 86 -0.09 11.70 0.22
C PRO A 86 -0.46 10.27 0.65
N MET A 87 0.32 9.66 1.56
CA MET A 87 0.03 8.33 2.11
C MET A 87 -1.22 8.34 2.99
N ASP A 88 -1.39 9.35 3.85
CA ASP A 88 -2.64 9.53 4.61
C ASP A 88 -3.86 9.59 3.70
N SER A 89 -3.74 10.30 2.58
CA SER A 89 -4.83 10.41 1.60
C SER A 89 -5.15 9.07 0.95
N LEU A 90 -4.13 8.29 0.56
CA LEU A 90 -4.30 6.94 0.03
C LEU A 90 -4.97 6.02 1.04
N MET A 91 -4.43 5.95 2.26
CA MET A 91 -4.92 5.04 3.30
C MET A 91 -6.34 5.37 3.76
N ARG A 92 -6.72 6.65 3.78
CA ARG A 92 -8.10 7.08 4.03
C ARG A 92 -9.06 6.53 2.98
N ARG A 93 -8.66 6.52 1.70
CA ARG A 93 -9.46 5.92 0.61
C ARG A 93 -9.51 4.40 0.73
N ALA A 94 -8.39 3.76 1.04
CA ALA A 94 -8.29 2.33 1.25
C ALA A 94 -9.13 1.84 2.44
N SER A 95 -9.34 2.70 3.45
CA SER A 95 -10.17 2.40 4.63
C SER A 95 -11.67 2.26 4.34
N ALA A 96 -12.11 2.38 3.08
CA ALA A 96 -13.50 2.15 2.68
C ALA A 96 -13.97 0.71 2.95
N SER A 97 -13.07 -0.28 2.98
CA SER A 97 -13.37 -1.67 3.32
C SER A 97 -12.14 -2.37 3.88
N ARG A 98 -12.37 -3.42 4.70
CA ARG A 98 -11.26 -4.23 5.24
C ARG A 98 -10.38 -4.83 4.13
N PRO A 99 -10.91 -5.51 3.09
CA PRO A 99 -10.06 -6.09 2.06
C PRO A 99 -9.18 -5.07 1.34
N MET A 100 -9.69 -3.86 1.15
CA MET A 100 -8.94 -2.80 0.48
C MET A 100 -7.83 -2.24 1.39
N LEU A 101 -8.15 -2.05 2.67
CA LEU A 101 -7.16 -1.61 3.66
C LEU A 101 -6.05 -2.65 3.84
N ASP A 102 -6.40 -3.94 3.98
CA ASP A 102 -5.43 -5.04 4.06
C ASP A 102 -4.51 -5.06 2.83
N TYR A 103 -5.08 -4.87 1.63
CA TYR A 103 -4.33 -4.90 0.38
C TYR A 103 -3.29 -3.77 0.28
N PHE A 104 -3.68 -2.53 0.58
CA PHE A 104 -2.75 -1.40 0.54
C PHE A 104 -1.75 -1.43 1.70
N THR A 105 -2.12 -1.98 2.86
CA THR A 105 -1.20 -2.25 3.97
C THR A 105 -0.14 -3.26 3.55
N MET A 106 -0.52 -4.38 2.93
CA MET A 106 0.40 -5.38 2.40
C MET A 106 1.39 -4.78 1.38
N LEU A 107 0.92 -3.92 0.45
CA LEU A 107 1.80 -3.23 -0.49
C LEU A 107 2.80 -2.31 0.23
N ALA A 108 2.34 -1.60 1.25
CA ALA A 108 3.19 -0.74 2.06
C ALA A 108 4.24 -1.55 2.84
N GLU A 109 3.85 -2.64 3.50
CA GLU A 109 4.76 -3.55 4.20
C GLU A 109 5.86 -4.03 3.27
N GLN A 110 5.50 -4.53 2.10
CA GLN A 110 6.46 -5.07 1.13
C GLN A 110 7.42 -4.00 0.58
N VAL A 111 6.95 -2.78 0.35
CA VAL A 111 7.72 -1.76 -0.38
C VAL A 111 8.44 -0.79 0.56
N ILE A 112 7.81 -0.35 1.65
CA ILE A 112 8.36 0.71 2.51
C ILE A 112 8.64 0.28 3.95
N HIS A 113 8.34 -0.96 4.33
CA HIS A 113 8.61 -1.47 5.68
C HIS A 113 9.58 -2.68 5.68
N ASP A 114 9.61 -3.51 4.65
CA ASP A 114 10.56 -4.63 4.55
C ASP A 114 12.00 -4.13 4.79
N PRO A 115 12.75 -4.72 5.76
CA PRO A 115 14.11 -4.31 6.07
C PRO A 115 15.09 -4.41 4.89
N ASN A 116 14.78 -5.25 3.90
CA ASN A 116 15.58 -5.40 2.68
C ASN A 116 15.14 -4.47 1.55
N SER A 117 14.05 -3.73 1.71
CA SER A 117 13.58 -2.81 0.68
C SER A 117 14.48 -1.56 0.60
N PRO A 118 14.98 -1.22 -0.60
CA PRO A 118 15.73 0.03 -0.80
C PRO A 118 14.85 1.28 -0.66
N LEU A 119 13.52 1.11 -0.60
CA LEU A 119 12.54 2.18 -0.46
C LEU A 119 11.98 2.26 0.96
N ARG A 120 12.56 1.55 1.93
CA ARG A 120 12.12 1.61 3.32
C ARG A 120 12.06 3.04 3.82
N ASN A 121 10.90 3.42 4.38
CA ASN A 121 10.65 4.78 4.84
C ASN A 121 9.58 4.79 5.94
N ASP A 122 10.01 4.96 7.18
CA ASP A 122 9.13 4.95 8.34
C ASP A 122 8.16 6.16 8.34
N GLU A 123 8.56 7.32 7.78
CA GLU A 123 7.68 8.48 7.67
C GLU A 123 6.45 8.23 6.78
N PHE A 124 6.60 7.39 5.75
CA PHE A 124 5.47 6.96 4.92
C PHE A 124 4.73 5.76 5.51
N TYR A 125 5.38 4.97 6.37
CA TYR A 125 4.74 3.84 7.00
C TYR A 125 3.89 4.21 8.22
N ILE A 126 4.23 5.28 8.94
CA ILE A 126 3.44 5.83 10.06
C ILE A 126 1.97 6.09 9.68
N PRO A 127 1.63 6.76 8.56
CA PRO A 127 0.24 6.91 8.11
C PRO A 127 -0.50 5.58 7.89
N VAL A 128 0.20 4.55 7.39
CA VAL A 128 -0.38 3.22 7.18
C VAL A 128 -0.79 2.61 8.52
N LEU A 129 0.12 2.58 9.48
CA LEU A 129 -0.12 2.07 10.82
C LEU A 129 -1.26 2.81 11.53
N ARG A 130 -1.30 4.14 11.40
CA ARG A 130 -2.39 4.95 11.95
C ARG A 130 -3.74 4.61 11.34
N ALA A 131 -3.80 4.37 10.03
CA ALA A 131 -5.03 3.97 9.35
C ALA A 131 -5.53 2.60 9.83
N VAL A 132 -4.63 1.62 9.98
CA VAL A 132 -4.95 0.31 10.54
C VAL A 132 -5.48 0.43 11.96
N LEU A 133 -4.77 1.16 12.83
CA LEU A 133 -5.16 1.31 14.25
C LEU A 133 -6.46 2.09 14.45
N ALA A 134 -6.77 3.05 13.57
CA ALA A 134 -8.02 3.81 13.61
C ALA A 134 -9.20 3.05 12.99
N SER A 135 -8.94 1.99 12.24
CA SER A 135 -9.98 1.24 11.53
C SER A 135 -10.83 0.41 12.49
N PRO A 136 -12.17 0.36 12.30
CA PRO A 136 -13.05 -0.51 13.07
C PRO A 136 -12.97 -2.00 12.66
N TYR A 137 -12.21 -2.33 11.60
CA TYR A 137 -12.15 -3.67 11.03
C TYR A 137 -11.23 -4.63 11.79
N TYR A 138 -10.33 -4.12 12.63
CA TYR A 138 -9.35 -4.92 13.37
C TYR A 138 -9.73 -5.00 14.84
N ASP A 139 -9.58 -6.18 15.42
CA ASP A 139 -9.74 -6.40 16.84
C ASP A 139 -8.51 -6.01 17.66
N GLU A 140 -8.56 -6.21 18.97
CA GLU A 140 -7.48 -5.86 19.89
C GLU A 140 -6.20 -6.65 19.60
N TYR A 141 -6.31 -7.92 19.23
CA TYR A 141 -5.15 -8.79 18.95
C TYR A 141 -4.48 -8.39 17.64
N GLU A 142 -5.25 -8.10 16.62
CA GLU A 142 -4.76 -7.66 15.32
C GLU A 142 -4.03 -6.31 15.37
N ARG A 143 -4.32 -5.49 16.38
CA ARG A 143 -3.69 -4.17 16.59
C ARG A 143 -2.38 -4.23 17.37
N ILE A 144 -2.03 -5.35 18.02
CA ILE A 144 -0.79 -5.44 18.82
C ILE A 144 0.45 -5.17 17.97
N GLY A 145 0.61 -5.87 16.83
CA GLY A 145 1.73 -5.67 15.93
C GLY A 145 1.83 -4.24 15.39
N PRO A 146 0.78 -3.73 14.73
CA PRO A 146 0.76 -2.35 14.23
C PRO A 146 0.99 -1.28 15.30
N SER A 147 0.55 -1.51 16.55
CA SER A 147 0.82 -0.58 17.66
C SER A 147 2.29 -0.57 18.02
N TYR A 148 2.92 -1.74 18.14
CA TYR A 148 4.35 -1.86 18.41
C TYR A 148 5.17 -1.21 17.28
N ASP A 149 4.83 -1.48 16.03
CA ASP A 149 5.54 -0.92 14.87
C ASP A 149 5.41 0.61 14.82
N LEU A 150 4.23 1.15 15.18
CA LEU A 150 4.04 2.59 15.27
C LEU A 150 4.91 3.20 16.38
N ASP A 151 4.95 2.57 17.55
CA ASP A 151 5.79 3.03 18.66
C ASP A 151 7.28 3.04 18.26
N MET A 152 7.73 2.01 17.53
CA MET A 152 9.10 1.93 17.02
C MET A 152 9.37 2.99 15.94
N ALA A 153 8.46 3.18 14.99
CA ALA A 153 8.60 4.18 13.91
C ALA A 153 8.57 5.63 14.45
N MET A 154 7.88 5.86 15.55
CA MET A 154 7.81 7.17 16.22
C MET A 154 9.06 7.50 17.03
N GLN A 155 9.94 6.53 17.27
CA GLN A 155 11.23 6.80 17.91
C GLN A 155 12.21 7.38 16.88
N ASN A 156 13.05 8.32 17.30
CA ASN A 156 14.17 8.81 16.49
C ASN A 156 13.81 9.30 15.08
N ARG A 157 12.68 10.01 14.94
CA ARG A 157 12.27 10.59 13.66
C ARG A 157 13.26 11.65 13.17
N ILE A 158 13.35 11.78 11.84
CA ILE A 158 14.22 12.79 11.21
C ILE A 158 13.80 14.20 11.64
N GLY A 159 14.75 14.97 12.18
CA GLY A 159 14.53 16.34 12.65
C GLY A 159 13.97 16.45 14.08
N GLU A 160 13.63 15.35 14.72
CA GLU A 160 13.22 15.33 16.13
C GLU A 160 14.38 14.95 17.05
N ARG A 161 14.23 15.27 18.35
CA ARG A 161 15.21 14.86 19.35
C ARG A 161 15.17 13.34 19.49
N ALA A 162 16.34 12.68 19.36
CA ALA A 162 16.46 11.26 19.56
C ALA A 162 16.06 10.84 20.99
N ASN A 163 15.53 9.65 21.15
CA ASN A 163 15.23 9.10 22.45
C ASN A 163 16.50 8.96 23.28
N ASP A 164 16.42 9.38 24.53
CA ASP A 164 17.54 9.23 25.47
C ASP A 164 17.73 7.75 25.83
N PHE A 165 18.96 7.32 25.95
CA PHE A 165 19.31 5.98 26.40
C PHE A 165 20.50 6.01 27.35
N ARG A 166 20.51 5.08 28.29
CA ARG A 166 21.63 4.88 29.20
C ARG A 166 22.65 3.93 28.58
N TYR A 167 23.91 4.29 28.66
CA TYR A 167 25.03 3.45 28.24
C TYR A 167 26.04 3.28 29.35
N THR A 168 26.84 2.20 29.29
CA THR A 168 27.94 1.91 30.19
C THR A 168 29.24 1.85 29.38
N LEU A 169 30.22 2.61 29.80
CA LEU A 169 31.56 2.60 29.22
C LEU A 169 32.34 1.36 29.66
N ALA A 170 33.41 1.01 28.93
CA ALA A 170 34.32 -0.07 29.33
C ALA A 170 34.95 0.12 30.70
N SER A 171 35.04 1.35 31.17
CA SER A 171 35.49 1.72 32.55
C SER A 171 34.45 1.43 33.64
N GLY A 172 33.23 1.03 33.28
CA GLY A 172 32.11 0.86 34.22
C GLY A 172 31.33 2.15 34.51
N ALA A 173 31.76 3.29 34.01
CA ALA A 173 31.00 4.55 34.15
C ALA A 173 29.74 4.51 33.29
N THR A 174 28.63 5.06 33.80
CA THR A 174 27.35 5.17 33.09
C THR A 174 27.09 6.61 32.66
N GLY A 175 26.41 6.77 31.53
CA GLY A 175 25.97 8.08 31.04
C GLY A 175 24.66 7.95 30.29
N THR A 176 24.12 9.08 29.87
CA THR A 176 22.95 9.21 28.99
C THR A 176 23.34 9.94 27.71
N LEU A 177 22.49 9.92 26.70
CA LEU A 177 22.74 10.62 25.43
C LEU A 177 22.73 12.16 25.65
N TYR A 178 21.97 12.64 26.64
CA TYR A 178 21.80 14.07 26.96
C TYR A 178 22.17 14.38 28.43
#